data_61d52c85d5548f995aca8f796b7a75b0
#
_entry.id   61d52c85d5548f995aca8f796b7a75b0
#
_cell.length_a   1.000
_cell.length_b   1.000
_cell.length_c   1.000
_cell.angle_alpha   90.00
_cell.angle_beta   90.00
_cell.angle_gamma   90.00
#
_symmetry.space_group_name_H-M   'P 1'
#
loop_
_entity.id
_entity.type
_entity.pdbx_description
1 polymer ?
#
loop_
_entity_poly.entity_id
_entity_poly.type
_entity_poly.pdbx_seq_one_letter_code
_entity_poly.pdbx_strand_id
1 'polypeptide(L)'
;KRGYTVHASVRPNAETALPQNDRLILDVIQIERDKTVFNIPTGASVISCISSRTGTAKDAHNIDYQMNVSLLNCARACDAKVFLMLSAICVQKPKLAFQHAKLKFEDALQTSGLNYSIVRPTAYFKSLTGQVKRVKQNRPFLFFGHGTETACTPISKRDLEDFMLDTVQRPASWNKIL
;
A
#
# COMPACT_ATOMS: atom_id res chain seq x y z
N LYS A 1 -5.51 18.67 -0.52
CA LYS A 1 -5.76 19.61 -1.64
C LYS A 1 -7.06 19.31 -2.40
N ARG A 2 -7.61 18.11 -2.33
CA ARG A 2 -8.89 17.71 -2.99
C ARG A 2 -10.13 17.82 -2.07
N GLY A 3 -9.99 18.42 -0.88
CA GLY A 3 -11.11 18.73 0.02
C GLY A 3 -11.58 17.58 0.92
N TYR A 4 -10.90 16.43 0.97
CA TYR A 4 -11.26 15.31 1.84
C TYR A 4 -10.84 15.53 3.28
N THR A 5 -11.63 14.98 4.21
CA THR A 5 -11.16 14.68 5.56
C THR A 5 -10.49 13.31 5.51
N VAL A 6 -9.29 13.20 6.04
CA VAL A 6 -8.45 12.00 6.01
C VAL A 6 -8.26 11.49 7.43
N HIS A 7 -8.72 10.27 7.70
CA HIS A 7 -8.37 9.53 8.90
C HIS A 7 -7.14 8.68 8.59
N ALA A 8 -6.01 8.97 9.22
CA ALA A 8 -4.77 8.26 8.99
C ALA A 8 -4.37 7.46 10.22
N SER A 9 -4.45 6.14 10.09
CA SER A 9 -3.95 5.23 11.12
C SER A 9 -2.43 5.15 11.05
N VAL A 10 -1.77 5.55 12.12
CA VAL A 10 -0.32 5.64 12.21
C VAL A 10 0.21 4.85 13.40
N ARG A 11 1.45 4.39 13.30
CA ARG A 11 2.15 3.74 14.41
C ARG A 11 2.59 4.81 15.43
N PRO A 12 2.76 4.44 16.71
CA PRO A 12 3.36 5.34 17.69
C PRO A 12 4.66 6.00 17.19
N ASN A 13 4.83 7.28 17.45
CA ASN A 13 5.94 8.13 17.01
C ASN A 13 6.03 8.40 15.49
N ALA A 14 5.06 7.97 14.70
CA ALA A 14 5.00 8.30 13.27
C ALA A 14 4.16 9.56 13.00
N GLU A 15 3.35 10.00 13.95
CA GLU A 15 2.48 11.17 13.89
C GLU A 15 3.26 12.47 13.67
N THR A 16 4.46 12.60 14.24
CA THR A 16 5.32 13.78 14.13
C THR A 16 5.88 14.00 12.72
N ALA A 17 5.86 12.98 11.87
CA ALA A 17 6.36 13.07 10.50
C ALA A 17 5.31 13.56 9.50
N LEU A 18 4.05 13.74 9.94
CA LEU A 18 2.94 14.13 9.08
C LEU A 18 2.67 15.62 9.19
N PRO A 19 2.26 16.29 8.09
CA PRO A 19 1.91 17.70 8.14
C PRO A 19 0.65 17.90 8.99
N GLN A 20 0.65 18.91 9.85
CA GLN A 20 -0.55 19.32 10.55
C GLN A 20 -1.53 19.97 9.57
N ASN A 21 -2.78 19.51 9.60
CA ASN A 21 -3.85 20.03 8.77
C ASN A 21 -5.21 19.74 9.44
N ASP A 22 -6.12 20.71 9.45
CA ASP A 22 -7.45 20.59 10.08
C ASP A 22 -8.31 19.45 9.52
N ARG A 23 -7.99 18.98 8.33
CA ARG A 23 -8.67 17.85 7.67
C ARG A 23 -7.92 16.52 7.82
N LEU A 24 -6.85 16.47 8.59
CA LEU A 24 -6.10 15.25 8.87
C LEU A 24 -6.31 14.85 10.32
N ILE A 25 -7.04 13.77 10.51
CA ILE A 25 -7.28 13.16 11.81
C ILE A 25 -6.32 11.98 11.94
N LEU A 26 -5.50 12.00 12.98
CA LEU A 26 -4.50 10.96 13.21
C LEU A 26 -4.99 9.99 14.30
N ASP A 27 -5.09 8.71 13.93
CA ASP A 27 -5.39 7.63 14.84
C ASP A 27 -4.09 6.85 15.11
N VAL A 28 -3.52 7.01 16.31
CA VAL A 28 -2.34 6.23 16.71
C VAL A 28 -2.77 4.84 17.11
N ILE A 29 -2.46 3.85 16.26
CA ILE A 29 -2.84 2.46 16.48
C ILE A 29 -1.70 1.66 17.11
N GLN A 30 -2.02 0.85 18.10
CA GLN A 30 -1.13 -0.19 18.58
C GLN A 30 -1.29 -1.44 17.70
N ILE A 31 -0.17 -1.93 17.19
CA ILE A 31 -0.17 -3.13 16.35
C ILE A 31 -0.19 -4.35 17.26
N GLU A 32 -1.39 -4.88 17.45
CA GLU A 32 -1.60 -6.15 18.12
C GLU A 32 -2.00 -7.16 17.08
N ARG A 33 -1.15 -8.10 16.72
CA ARG A 33 -1.36 -9.17 15.72
C ARG A 33 -2.79 -9.21 15.13
N ASP A 34 -3.65 -10.13 15.60
CA ASP A 34 -5.01 -10.33 15.07
C ASP A 34 -6.07 -9.39 15.68
N LYS A 35 -5.67 -8.45 16.54
CA LYS A 35 -6.56 -7.57 17.31
C LYS A 35 -6.39 -6.08 17.01
N THR A 36 -5.65 -5.74 15.96
CA THR A 36 -5.51 -4.33 15.57
C THR A 36 -6.86 -3.79 15.13
N VAL A 37 -7.38 -2.80 15.85
CA VAL A 37 -8.63 -2.11 15.53
C VAL A 37 -8.31 -0.81 14.82
N PHE A 38 -9.01 -0.58 13.70
CA PHE A 38 -8.93 0.65 12.93
C PHE A 38 -10.23 1.45 13.11
N ASN A 39 -10.09 2.72 13.44
CA ASN A 39 -11.23 3.62 13.54
C ASN A 39 -11.58 4.16 12.14
N ILE A 40 -12.61 3.59 11.53
CA ILE A 40 -13.04 3.94 10.18
C ILE A 40 -14.43 4.55 10.24
N PRO A 41 -14.63 5.78 9.74
CA PRO A 41 -15.96 6.36 9.65
C PRO A 41 -16.88 5.53 8.72
N THR A 42 -18.16 5.43 9.09
CA THR A 42 -19.14 4.73 8.27
C THR A 42 -19.20 5.27 6.84
N GLY A 43 -19.22 4.39 5.86
CA GLY A 43 -19.25 4.74 4.45
C GLY A 43 -17.95 5.36 3.90
N ALA A 44 -16.86 5.34 4.65
CA ALA A 44 -15.57 5.87 4.19
C ALA A 44 -14.98 5.04 3.04
N SER A 45 -14.15 5.66 2.24
CA SER A 45 -13.27 4.95 1.31
C SER A 45 -11.96 4.61 2.04
N VAL A 46 -11.55 3.35 1.99
CA VAL A 46 -10.37 2.85 2.67
C VAL A 46 -9.21 2.70 1.68
N ILE A 47 -8.02 3.19 2.04
CA ILE A 47 -6.79 3.03 1.25
C ILE A 47 -5.76 2.34 2.14
N SER A 48 -5.35 1.13 1.77
CA SER A 48 -4.27 0.41 2.44
C SER A 48 -2.95 0.56 1.69
N CYS A 49 -1.97 1.17 2.37
CA CYS A 49 -0.57 1.21 1.95
C CYS A 49 0.32 0.39 2.92
N ILE A 50 -0.28 -0.56 3.64
CA ILE A 50 0.41 -1.37 4.64
C ILE A 50 1.40 -2.31 3.94
N SER A 51 2.66 -2.31 4.40
CA SER A 51 3.69 -3.20 3.88
C SER A 51 4.78 -3.48 4.92
N SER A 52 5.27 -4.72 4.91
CA SER A 52 6.39 -5.17 5.73
C SER A 52 7.71 -4.49 5.32
N ARG A 53 8.71 -4.51 6.21
CA ARG A 53 10.01 -3.85 5.99
C ARG A 53 11.21 -4.77 6.08
N THR A 54 11.10 -5.88 6.80
CA THR A 54 12.26 -6.75 7.10
C THR A 54 12.51 -7.80 6.02
N GLY A 55 11.54 -8.07 5.15
CA GLY A 55 11.61 -9.12 4.14
C GLY A 55 11.46 -10.55 4.69
N THR A 56 11.32 -10.72 6.01
CA THR A 56 11.13 -12.05 6.63
C THR A 56 9.72 -12.57 6.36
N ALA A 57 9.56 -13.90 6.30
CA ALA A 57 8.25 -14.53 6.12
C ALA A 57 7.27 -14.18 7.25
N LYS A 58 7.76 -14.08 8.49
CA LYS A 58 6.95 -13.72 9.66
C LYS A 58 6.43 -12.30 9.57
N ASP A 59 7.28 -11.34 9.17
CA ASP A 59 6.90 -9.93 9.03
C ASP A 59 5.91 -9.76 7.86
N ALA A 60 6.17 -10.42 6.73
CA ALA A 60 5.26 -10.44 5.59
C ALA A 60 3.88 -10.99 5.96
N HIS A 61 3.84 -12.14 6.67
CA HIS A 61 2.56 -12.72 7.11
C HIS A 61 1.81 -11.77 8.06
N ASN A 62 2.49 -11.21 9.07
CA ASN A 62 1.84 -10.38 10.07
C ASN A 62 1.39 -9.03 9.50
N ILE A 63 2.21 -8.41 8.64
CA ILE A 63 1.99 -7.03 8.17
C ILE A 63 1.27 -7.01 6.82
N ASP A 64 1.80 -7.73 5.79
CA ASP A 64 1.19 -7.67 4.46
C ASP A 64 -0.12 -8.46 4.38
N TYR A 65 -0.32 -9.48 5.25
CA TYR A 65 -1.55 -10.27 5.27
C TYR A 65 -2.43 -9.95 6.47
N GLN A 66 -2.05 -10.34 7.70
CA GLN A 66 -2.94 -10.28 8.88
C GLN A 66 -3.42 -8.87 9.20
N MET A 67 -2.54 -7.87 9.19
CA MET A 67 -2.93 -6.49 9.46
C MET A 67 -3.90 -5.95 8.39
N ASN A 68 -3.69 -6.30 7.12
CA ASN A 68 -4.63 -5.95 6.05
C ASN A 68 -5.98 -6.66 6.22
N VAL A 69 -6.00 -7.92 6.70
CA VAL A 69 -7.26 -8.63 7.04
C VAL A 69 -7.99 -7.92 8.19
N SER A 70 -7.28 -7.49 9.23
CA SER A 70 -7.89 -6.71 10.31
C SER A 70 -8.50 -5.40 9.80
N LEU A 71 -7.78 -4.68 8.93
CA LEU A 71 -8.30 -3.46 8.29
C LEU A 71 -9.54 -3.76 7.42
N LEU A 72 -9.52 -4.86 6.67
CA LEU A 72 -10.65 -5.28 5.83
C LEU A 72 -11.89 -5.60 6.67
N ASN A 73 -11.72 -6.29 7.81
CA ASN A 73 -12.81 -6.61 8.72
C ASN A 73 -13.43 -5.33 9.31
N CYS A 74 -12.61 -4.35 9.72
CA CYS A 74 -13.08 -3.05 10.16
C CYS A 74 -13.82 -2.31 9.03
N ALA A 75 -13.29 -2.35 7.81
CA ALA A 75 -13.91 -1.71 6.64
C ALA A 75 -15.30 -2.31 6.33
N ARG A 76 -15.44 -3.64 6.45
CA ARG A 76 -16.75 -4.32 6.30
C ARG A 76 -17.74 -3.92 7.39
N ALA A 77 -17.29 -3.87 8.63
CA ALA A 77 -18.13 -3.50 9.78
C ALA A 77 -18.63 -2.04 9.71
N CYS A 78 -17.94 -1.17 8.99
CA CYS A 78 -18.27 0.24 8.81
C CYS A 78 -18.92 0.55 7.45
N ASP A 79 -19.35 -0.47 6.69
CA ASP A 79 -19.95 -0.30 5.36
C ASP A 79 -19.09 0.57 4.43
N ALA A 80 -17.79 0.32 4.39
CA ALA A 80 -16.86 1.08 3.57
C ALA A 80 -17.29 1.07 2.10
N LYS A 81 -17.27 2.24 1.46
CA LYS A 81 -17.70 2.42 0.08
C LYS A 81 -16.84 1.65 -0.92
N VAL A 82 -15.55 1.65 -0.71
CA VAL A 82 -14.55 0.97 -1.52
C VAL A 82 -13.28 0.74 -0.70
N PHE A 83 -12.61 -0.39 -0.92
CA PHE A 83 -11.30 -0.70 -0.36
C PHE A 83 -10.25 -0.71 -1.47
N LEU A 84 -9.32 0.23 -1.45
CA LEU A 84 -8.17 0.26 -2.35
C LEU A 84 -6.94 -0.31 -1.65
N MET A 85 -6.33 -1.33 -2.26
CA MET A 85 -5.07 -1.92 -1.82
C MET A 85 -3.92 -1.47 -2.71
N LEU A 86 -2.86 -0.93 -2.12
CA LEU A 86 -1.58 -0.77 -2.78
C LEU A 86 -0.78 -2.08 -2.67
N SER A 87 -0.85 -2.87 -3.74
CA SER A 87 -0.13 -4.13 -3.86
C SER A 87 1.27 -3.91 -4.48
N ALA A 88 1.75 -4.81 -5.30
CA ALA A 88 3.03 -4.69 -5.99
C ALA A 88 3.00 -5.42 -7.33
N ILE A 89 3.83 -4.99 -8.27
CA ILE A 89 4.07 -5.72 -9.51
C ILE A 89 4.62 -7.12 -9.22
N CYS A 90 4.35 -8.08 -10.08
CA CYS A 90 4.83 -9.47 -10.04
C CYS A 90 4.28 -10.32 -8.89
N VAL A 91 3.31 -9.85 -8.10
CA VAL A 91 2.69 -10.69 -7.06
C VAL A 91 1.94 -11.90 -7.63
N GLN A 92 1.48 -11.84 -8.88
CA GLN A 92 0.84 -12.97 -9.58
C GLN A 92 1.80 -14.14 -9.88
N LYS A 93 3.12 -13.92 -9.78
CA LYS A 93 4.17 -14.95 -9.85
C LYS A 93 5.12 -14.80 -8.66
N PRO A 94 4.63 -15.05 -7.43
CA PRO A 94 5.32 -14.67 -6.21
C PRO A 94 6.59 -15.52 -6.03
N LYS A 95 7.69 -14.85 -5.70
CA LYS A 95 9.00 -15.47 -5.34
C LYS A 95 9.45 -15.08 -3.93
N LEU A 96 8.94 -13.96 -3.42
CA LEU A 96 9.32 -13.38 -2.13
C LEU A 96 8.17 -13.49 -1.13
N ALA A 97 8.49 -13.61 0.15
CA ALA A 97 7.50 -13.78 1.20
C ALA A 97 6.39 -12.72 1.19
N PHE A 98 6.75 -11.45 1.00
CA PHE A 98 5.76 -10.37 0.93
C PHE A 98 4.84 -10.47 -0.29
N GLN A 99 5.31 -11.01 -1.41
CA GLN A 99 4.48 -11.20 -2.61
C GLN A 99 3.42 -12.28 -2.36
N HIS A 100 3.80 -13.40 -1.73
CA HIS A 100 2.84 -14.43 -1.32
C HIS A 100 1.80 -13.89 -0.34
N ALA A 101 2.24 -13.10 0.66
CA ALA A 101 1.34 -12.50 1.64
C ALA A 101 0.38 -11.49 0.99
N LYS A 102 0.86 -10.64 0.10
CA LYS A 102 0.01 -9.70 -0.65
C LYS A 102 -0.97 -10.42 -1.56
N LEU A 103 -0.54 -11.41 -2.32
CA LEU A 103 -1.42 -12.19 -3.19
C LEU A 103 -2.53 -12.87 -2.38
N LYS A 104 -2.19 -13.46 -1.24
CA LYS A 104 -3.17 -14.06 -0.32
C LYS A 104 -4.19 -13.02 0.19
N PHE A 105 -3.76 -11.79 0.45
CA PHE A 105 -4.68 -10.74 0.84
C PHE A 105 -5.51 -10.23 -0.34
N GLU A 106 -4.97 -10.14 -1.54
CA GLU A 106 -5.74 -9.81 -2.75
C GLU A 106 -6.92 -10.77 -2.93
N ASP A 107 -6.70 -12.08 -2.74
CA ASP A 107 -7.76 -13.10 -2.82
C ASP A 107 -8.83 -12.88 -1.73
N ALA A 108 -8.41 -12.60 -0.50
CA ALA A 108 -9.33 -12.30 0.60
C ALA A 108 -10.15 -11.02 0.32
N LEU A 109 -9.54 -10.00 -0.26
CA LEU A 109 -10.21 -8.75 -0.61
C LEU A 109 -11.23 -8.97 -1.73
N GLN A 110 -10.87 -9.73 -2.78
CA GLN A 110 -11.75 -10.02 -3.92
C GLN A 110 -13.00 -10.81 -3.50
N THR A 111 -12.88 -11.65 -2.47
CA THR A 111 -13.98 -12.49 -1.94
C THR A 111 -14.73 -11.83 -0.77
N SER A 112 -14.36 -10.61 -0.38
CA SER A 112 -14.88 -9.94 0.83
C SER A 112 -16.32 -9.45 0.74
N GLY A 113 -16.84 -9.26 -0.48
CA GLY A 113 -18.13 -8.62 -0.75
C GLY A 113 -18.08 -7.08 -0.80
N LEU A 114 -16.97 -6.44 -0.45
CA LEU A 114 -16.78 -5.00 -0.63
C LEU A 114 -16.41 -4.66 -2.08
N ASN A 115 -16.77 -3.45 -2.52
CA ASN A 115 -16.12 -2.90 -3.71
C ASN A 115 -14.63 -2.72 -3.43
N TYR A 116 -13.78 -3.13 -4.35
CA TYR A 116 -12.34 -3.04 -4.18
C TYR A 116 -11.64 -2.49 -5.41
N SER A 117 -10.40 -2.05 -5.23
CA SER A 117 -9.44 -1.81 -6.31
C SER A 117 -8.06 -2.23 -5.84
N ILE A 118 -7.36 -3.01 -6.65
CA ILE A 118 -6.00 -3.48 -6.34
C ILE A 118 -5.05 -2.79 -7.32
N VAL A 119 -4.16 -1.95 -6.81
CA VAL A 119 -3.16 -1.26 -7.60
C VAL A 119 -1.83 -1.98 -7.46
N ARG A 120 -1.25 -2.47 -8.57
CA ARG A 120 0.05 -3.15 -8.63
C ARG A 120 1.10 -2.26 -9.30
N PRO A 121 1.64 -1.27 -8.57
CA PRO A 121 2.60 -0.33 -9.13
C PRO A 121 3.89 -1.02 -9.54
N THR A 122 4.55 -0.46 -10.53
CA THR A 122 5.92 -0.80 -10.91
C THR A 122 6.93 -0.25 -9.89
N ALA A 123 8.22 -0.29 -10.21
CA ALA A 123 9.24 0.29 -9.35
C ALA A 123 9.04 1.82 -9.20
N TYR A 124 9.42 2.34 -8.04
CA TYR A 124 9.38 3.78 -7.78
C TYR A 124 10.69 4.44 -8.23
N PHE A 125 10.63 5.65 -8.78
CA PHE A 125 11.82 6.47 -9.02
C PHE A 125 12.69 6.62 -7.74
N LYS A 126 12.05 6.68 -6.57
CA LYS A 126 12.77 6.74 -5.30
C LYS A 126 13.69 5.53 -5.07
N SER A 127 13.36 4.36 -5.59
CA SER A 127 14.21 3.16 -5.48
C SER A 127 15.53 3.32 -6.22
N LEU A 128 15.59 4.20 -7.21
CA LEU A 128 16.81 4.51 -7.97
C LEU A 128 17.71 5.53 -7.26
N THR A 129 17.22 6.26 -6.26
CA THR A 129 18.01 7.31 -5.58
C THR A 129 19.25 6.77 -4.87
N GLY A 130 19.21 5.53 -4.38
CA GLY A 130 20.37 4.85 -3.82
C GLY A 130 21.50 4.66 -4.83
N GLN A 131 21.17 4.41 -6.09
CA GLN A 131 22.13 4.29 -7.18
C GLN A 131 22.76 5.65 -7.54
N VAL A 132 21.96 6.72 -7.55
CA VAL A 132 22.46 8.08 -7.77
C VAL A 132 23.50 8.45 -6.71
N LYS A 133 23.22 8.13 -5.43
CA LYS A 133 24.17 8.38 -4.34
C LYS A 133 25.47 7.59 -4.53
N ARG A 134 25.38 6.32 -4.98
CA ARG A 134 26.57 5.50 -5.27
C ARG A 134 27.43 6.12 -6.37
N VAL A 135 26.82 6.51 -7.48
CA VAL A 135 27.53 7.14 -8.62
C VAL A 135 28.19 8.45 -8.20
N LYS A 136 27.52 9.29 -7.42
CA LYS A 136 28.09 10.52 -6.84
C LYS A 136 29.29 10.26 -5.91
N GLN A 137 29.42 9.05 -5.37
CA GLN A 137 30.54 8.60 -4.55
C GLN A 137 31.60 7.83 -5.37
N ASN A 138 31.61 7.98 -6.69
CA ASN A 138 32.49 7.24 -7.61
C ASN A 138 32.37 5.72 -7.48
N ARG A 139 31.23 5.19 -7.06
CA ARG A 139 30.93 3.76 -7.01
C ARG A 139 30.14 3.33 -8.24
N PRO A 140 30.34 2.10 -8.76
CA PRO A 140 29.65 1.64 -9.95
C PRO A 140 28.14 1.61 -9.75
N PHE A 141 27.37 1.90 -10.79
CA PHE A 141 25.94 1.65 -10.86
C PHE A 141 25.70 0.14 -10.86
N LEU A 142 24.83 -0.33 -9.98
CA LEU A 142 24.49 -1.75 -9.89
C LEU A 142 23.21 -2.03 -10.70
N PHE A 143 23.28 -3.00 -11.58
CA PHE A 143 22.13 -3.55 -12.29
C PHE A 143 22.21 -5.08 -12.30
N PHE A 144 21.08 -5.73 -12.50
CA PHE A 144 20.98 -7.18 -12.54
C PHE A 144 20.93 -7.65 -14.00
N GLY A 145 21.61 -8.77 -14.30
CA GLY A 145 21.72 -9.29 -15.66
C GLY A 145 22.63 -8.44 -16.56
N HIS A 146 22.38 -8.47 -17.85
CA HIS A 146 23.18 -7.75 -18.86
C HIS A 146 22.62 -6.36 -19.22
N GLY A 147 21.56 -5.92 -18.53
CA GLY A 147 20.95 -4.59 -18.75
C GLY A 147 20.06 -4.50 -19.99
N THR A 148 19.89 -5.57 -20.75
CA THR A 148 19.09 -5.62 -21.99
C THR A 148 17.85 -6.50 -21.89
N GLU A 149 17.77 -7.36 -20.88
CA GLU A 149 16.73 -8.40 -20.77
C GLU A 149 15.47 -7.92 -20.03
N THR A 150 15.59 -6.87 -19.23
CA THR A 150 14.47 -6.36 -18.44
C THR A 150 14.33 -4.85 -18.60
N ALA A 151 13.12 -4.42 -18.92
CA ALA A 151 12.75 -3.02 -18.94
C ALA A 151 11.82 -2.73 -17.75
N CYS A 152 12.00 -1.57 -17.12
CA CYS A 152 11.11 -1.09 -16.07
C CYS A 152 10.68 0.34 -16.39
N THR A 153 9.38 0.59 -16.30
CA THR A 153 8.83 1.95 -16.37
C THR A 153 8.51 2.40 -14.95
N PRO A 154 9.41 3.12 -14.27
CA PRO A 154 9.18 3.54 -12.89
C PRO A 154 8.08 4.60 -12.82
N ILE A 155 7.35 4.62 -11.69
CA ILE A 155 6.32 5.60 -11.41
C ILE A 155 6.80 6.61 -10.37
N SER A 156 6.40 7.87 -10.49
CA SER A 156 6.61 8.85 -9.43
C SER A 156 5.64 8.62 -8.29
N LYS A 157 6.04 8.99 -7.07
CA LYS A 157 5.16 8.91 -5.90
C LYS A 157 3.89 9.75 -6.12
N ARG A 158 4.04 10.95 -6.70
CA ARG A 158 2.94 11.88 -6.95
C ARG A 158 1.93 11.31 -7.95
N ASP A 159 2.40 10.77 -9.07
CA ASP A 159 1.51 10.23 -10.10
C ASP A 159 0.76 9.00 -9.57
N LEU A 160 1.42 8.17 -8.74
CA LEU A 160 0.75 7.06 -8.08
C LEU A 160 -0.31 7.54 -7.07
N GLU A 161 -0.02 8.57 -6.27
CA GLU A 161 -0.97 9.17 -5.34
C GLU A 161 -2.20 9.71 -6.08
N ASP A 162 -2.00 10.44 -7.17
CA ASP A 162 -3.09 10.97 -7.99
C ASP A 162 -3.89 9.84 -8.64
N PHE A 163 -3.23 8.82 -9.19
CA PHE A 163 -3.88 7.63 -9.76
C PHE A 163 -4.74 6.88 -8.73
N MET A 164 -4.22 6.66 -7.52
CA MET A 164 -4.96 5.99 -6.44
C MET A 164 -6.18 6.78 -6.01
N LEU A 165 -6.06 8.11 -5.88
CA LEU A 165 -7.18 8.97 -5.54
C LEU A 165 -8.27 8.98 -6.62
N ASP A 166 -7.88 9.04 -7.90
CA ASP A 166 -8.81 8.95 -9.01
C ASP A 166 -9.51 7.59 -9.06
N THR A 167 -8.77 6.51 -8.78
CA THR A 167 -9.30 5.14 -8.71
C THR A 167 -10.40 5.01 -7.65
N VAL A 168 -10.16 5.54 -6.45
CA VAL A 168 -11.16 5.52 -5.35
C VAL A 168 -12.44 6.27 -5.74
N GLN A 169 -12.33 7.36 -6.49
CA GLN A 169 -13.46 8.20 -6.89
C GLN A 169 -14.26 7.64 -8.06
N ARG A 170 -13.66 6.77 -8.87
CA ARG A 170 -14.24 6.31 -10.14
C ARG A 170 -14.82 4.89 -10.01
N PRO A 171 -16.14 4.71 -9.89
CA PRO A 171 -16.75 3.38 -9.79
C PRO A 171 -16.37 2.42 -10.92
N ALA A 172 -16.12 2.94 -12.12
CA ALA A 172 -15.64 2.13 -13.25
C ALA A 172 -14.27 1.49 -13.03
N SER A 173 -13.51 1.92 -12.02
CA SER A 173 -12.22 1.34 -11.60
C SER A 173 -12.37 0.30 -10.48
N TRP A 174 -13.58 0.13 -9.94
CA TRP A 174 -13.82 -0.81 -8.85
C TRP A 174 -13.93 -2.25 -9.34
N ASN A 175 -13.66 -3.18 -8.44
CA ASN A 175 -13.62 -4.63 -8.67
C ASN A 175 -12.62 -5.02 -9.78
N LYS A 176 -11.47 -4.30 -9.79
CA LYS A 176 -10.39 -4.49 -10.76
C LYS A 176 -9.02 -4.52 -10.12
N ILE A 177 -8.12 -5.23 -10.80
CA ILE A 177 -6.67 -5.15 -10.60
C ILE A 177 -6.12 -4.22 -11.67
N LEU A 178 -5.36 -3.20 -11.27
CA LEU A 178 -4.90 -2.07 -12.07
C LEU A 178 -3.37 -1.98 -12.03
#